data_8de06a2a39adc3ab9089e2001c94ed11
#
_entry.id   8de06a2a39adc3ab9089e2001c94ed11
#
_cell.length_a   1.000
_cell.length_b   1.000
_cell.length_c   1.000
_cell.angle_alpha   90.00
_cell.angle_beta   90.00
_cell.angle_gamma   90.00
#
_symmetry.space_group_name_H-M   'P 1'
#
loop_
_entity.id
_entity.type
_entity.pdbx_description
1 polymer ?
#
loop_
_entity_poly.entity_id
_entity_poly.type
_entity_poly.pdbx_seq_one_letter_code
_entity_poly.pdbx_strand_id
1 'polypeptide(L)'
;YKELLDLEFRKVQNPSVWHEEVELYEVFENGKLKGRFYLDLFPRPNKETWFYGVPLTQGKATPNGYEVPVSMLLGNFTRPTKSQPSLLSQRELNTLFHEFGHIVNEMAYHGEFSSQSNSKADFVESMSQLFENWLWDYEILSSFARHYQTGEVLPKETFDKLVKAKNLSSGLTVIGSLRNCMYDMNLYDKYNPSNPVSTDKLWQDIDEQLGVMKSYVPGTHKQASWIHINTHPVYMYGYLWSEVYAQDMFTLFEKNGLRDTKTGVRYRELILANDKKKDIVQAVEEFLGRPSDNKAYIKSLGLE
;
A
#
# COMPACT_ATOMS: atom_id res chain seq x y z
N TYR A 1 -2.00 10.39 9.80
CA TYR A 1 -2.75 10.81 8.60
C TYR A 1 -3.51 12.11 8.83
N LYS A 2 -4.20 12.28 9.97
CA LYS A 2 -4.87 13.52 10.33
C LYS A 2 -3.90 14.70 10.37
N GLU A 3 -2.82 14.56 11.14
CA GLU A 3 -1.82 15.60 11.34
C GLU A 3 -1.06 15.92 10.03
N LEU A 4 -0.61 14.89 9.34
CA LEU A 4 0.20 15.04 8.13
C LEU A 4 -0.59 15.59 6.95
N LEU A 5 -1.79 15.08 6.70
CA LEU A 5 -2.59 15.40 5.52
C LEU A 5 -3.63 16.50 5.77
N ASP A 6 -3.71 17.04 6.98
CA ASP A 6 -4.72 18.02 7.39
C ASP A 6 -6.16 17.55 7.09
N LEU A 7 -6.43 16.29 7.44
CA LEU A 7 -7.73 15.66 7.28
C LEU A 7 -8.34 15.32 8.63
N GLU A 8 -9.63 15.43 8.78
CA GLU A 8 -10.36 15.02 9.98
C GLU A 8 -11.11 13.71 9.71
N PHE A 9 -11.00 12.74 10.62
CA PHE A 9 -11.67 11.43 10.57
C PHE A 9 -12.70 11.35 11.69
N ARG A 10 -13.95 11.09 11.35
CA ARG A 10 -15.06 10.98 12.30
C ARG A 10 -15.71 9.62 12.19
N LYS A 11 -15.72 8.85 13.26
CA LYS A 11 -16.45 7.58 13.32
C LYS A 11 -17.95 7.83 13.33
N VAL A 12 -18.67 7.18 12.44
CA VAL A 12 -20.12 7.25 12.35
C VAL A 12 -20.74 6.37 13.41
N GLN A 13 -21.70 6.89 14.17
CA GLN A 13 -22.44 6.12 15.18
C GLN A 13 -23.59 5.36 14.52
N ASN A 14 -23.75 4.09 14.88
CA ASN A 14 -24.81 3.20 14.36
C ASN A 14 -24.88 3.20 12.82
N PRO A 15 -23.77 2.91 12.11
CA PRO A 15 -23.76 2.94 10.66
C PRO A 15 -24.58 1.79 10.08
N SER A 16 -25.11 1.99 8.86
CA SER A 16 -25.65 0.87 8.08
C SER A 16 -24.46 0.07 7.50
N VAL A 17 -24.28 -1.16 7.99
CA VAL A 17 -23.17 -2.04 7.66
C VAL A 17 -23.64 -3.47 7.43
N TRP A 18 -22.86 -4.28 6.74
CA TRP A 18 -23.16 -5.69 6.43
C TRP A 18 -22.77 -6.67 7.55
N HIS A 19 -22.05 -6.20 8.57
CA HIS A 19 -21.65 -6.99 9.73
C HIS A 19 -21.38 -6.08 10.92
N GLU A 20 -21.71 -6.53 12.13
CA GLU A 20 -21.62 -5.73 13.37
C GLU A 20 -20.20 -5.23 13.73
N GLU A 21 -19.16 -5.92 13.25
CA GLU A 21 -17.76 -5.52 13.47
C GLU A 21 -17.23 -4.52 12.43
N VAL A 22 -18.02 -4.15 11.43
CA VAL A 22 -17.61 -3.18 10.42
C VAL A 22 -17.82 -1.77 10.95
N GLU A 23 -16.82 -0.95 10.82
CA GLU A 23 -16.86 0.44 11.20
C GLU A 23 -16.95 1.34 9.97
N LEU A 24 -17.66 2.46 10.09
CA LEU A 24 -17.74 3.49 9.06
C LEU A 24 -17.13 4.79 9.59
N TYR A 25 -16.32 5.41 8.75
CA TYR A 25 -15.73 6.73 9.01
C TYR A 25 -16.06 7.72 7.90
N GLU A 26 -16.25 8.97 8.28
CA GLU A 26 -16.32 10.13 7.40
C GLU A 26 -15.02 10.91 7.46
N VAL A 27 -14.55 11.37 6.29
CA VAL A 27 -13.33 12.17 6.14
C VAL A 27 -13.72 13.59 5.76
N PHE A 28 -13.18 14.56 6.49
CA PHE A 28 -13.44 15.98 6.25
C PHE A 28 -12.13 16.72 6.00
N GLU A 29 -12.21 17.71 5.15
CA GLU A 29 -11.20 18.73 4.92
C GLU A 29 -11.83 20.11 5.06
N ASN A 30 -11.31 20.95 5.94
CA ASN A 30 -11.87 22.29 6.20
C ASN A 30 -13.40 22.28 6.47
N GLY A 31 -13.87 21.27 7.20
CA GLY A 31 -15.29 21.07 7.51
C GLY A 31 -16.16 20.53 6.37
N LYS A 32 -15.62 20.32 5.19
CA LYS A 32 -16.32 19.73 4.05
C LYS A 32 -16.09 18.22 3.99
N LEU A 33 -17.17 17.46 3.81
CA LEU A 33 -17.08 16.00 3.61
C LEU A 33 -16.34 15.71 2.29
N LYS A 34 -15.28 14.89 2.39
CA LYS A 34 -14.45 14.47 1.26
C LYS A 34 -14.76 13.04 0.81
N GLY A 35 -15.10 12.18 1.75
CA GLY A 35 -15.40 10.78 1.46
C GLY A 35 -15.79 9.99 2.69
N ARG A 36 -16.02 8.70 2.48
CA ARG A 36 -16.32 7.74 3.54
C ARG A 36 -15.52 6.47 3.32
N PHE A 37 -15.16 5.79 4.40
CA PHE A 37 -14.57 4.47 4.27
C PHE A 37 -15.06 3.54 5.37
N TYR A 38 -15.16 2.26 4.99
CA TYR A 38 -15.42 1.17 5.92
C TYR A 38 -14.11 0.51 6.35
N LEU A 39 -14.07 0.08 7.61
CA LEU A 39 -13.04 -0.81 8.13
C LEU A 39 -13.69 -2.17 8.43
N ASP A 40 -13.33 -3.18 7.66
CA ASP A 40 -13.74 -4.57 7.82
C ASP A 40 -12.52 -5.43 8.10
N LEU A 41 -12.08 -5.47 9.37
CA LEU A 41 -10.72 -5.86 9.74
C LEU A 41 -10.57 -7.31 10.24
N PHE A 42 -11.67 -8.03 10.51
CA PHE A 42 -11.59 -9.34 11.15
C PHE A 42 -12.12 -10.47 10.26
N PRO A 43 -11.51 -11.68 10.35
CA PRO A 43 -11.93 -12.82 9.54
C PRO A 43 -13.31 -13.33 10.00
N ARG A 44 -14.10 -13.86 9.08
CA ARG A 44 -15.36 -14.57 9.35
C ARG A 44 -15.68 -15.54 8.21
N PRO A 45 -16.63 -16.48 8.40
CA PRO A 45 -17.04 -17.38 7.32
C PRO A 45 -17.50 -16.60 6.07
N ASN A 46 -17.10 -17.08 4.90
CA ASN A 46 -17.41 -16.52 3.57
C ASN A 46 -16.84 -15.11 3.31
N LYS A 47 -15.95 -14.60 4.15
CA LYS A 47 -15.20 -13.39 3.89
C LYS A 47 -13.92 -13.73 3.13
N GLU A 48 -13.54 -12.84 2.19
CA GLU A 48 -12.23 -12.91 1.53
C GLU A 48 -11.10 -12.90 2.57
N THR A 49 -10.07 -13.73 2.37
CA THR A 49 -8.96 -13.92 3.32
C THR A 49 -7.75 -13.02 3.05
N TRP A 50 -7.90 -12.06 2.15
CA TRP A 50 -6.86 -11.13 1.74
C TRP A 50 -6.90 -9.81 2.52
N PHE A 51 -5.97 -8.90 2.20
CA PHE A 51 -5.97 -7.52 2.66
C PHE A 51 -6.00 -6.63 1.43
N TYR A 52 -6.88 -5.66 1.38
CA TYR A 52 -6.92 -4.66 0.31
C TYR A 52 -7.74 -3.42 0.68
N GLY A 53 -7.30 -2.28 0.15
CA GLY A 53 -8.08 -1.05 0.08
C GLY A 53 -8.76 -0.95 -1.29
N VAL A 54 -10.07 -0.80 -1.34
CA VAL A 54 -10.83 -0.79 -2.60
C VAL A 54 -11.90 0.29 -2.61
N PRO A 55 -12.08 1.05 -3.72
CA PRO A 55 -13.21 1.93 -3.88
C PRO A 55 -14.50 1.10 -4.09
N LEU A 56 -15.53 1.42 -3.33
CA LEU A 56 -16.91 0.96 -3.55
C LEU A 56 -17.66 1.91 -4.48
N THR A 57 -17.39 3.20 -4.34
CA THR A 57 -17.90 4.26 -5.22
C THR A 57 -16.81 5.31 -5.38
N GLN A 58 -16.49 5.66 -6.60
CA GLN A 58 -15.50 6.70 -6.89
C GLN A 58 -16.15 8.08 -6.90
N GLY A 59 -15.39 9.10 -6.48
CA GLY A 59 -15.83 10.49 -6.49
C GLY A 59 -16.06 11.02 -7.90
N LYS A 60 -17.08 11.87 -8.07
CA LYS A 60 -17.38 12.51 -9.36
C LYS A 60 -18.25 13.76 -9.19
N ALA A 61 -18.14 14.66 -10.14
CA ALA A 61 -19.08 15.78 -10.27
C ALA A 61 -20.45 15.28 -10.77
N THR A 62 -21.52 15.88 -10.28
CA THR A 62 -22.89 15.63 -10.70
C THR A 62 -23.64 16.96 -10.87
N PRO A 63 -24.77 17.01 -11.56
CA PRO A 63 -25.57 18.22 -11.65
C PRO A 63 -26.03 18.79 -10.30
N ASN A 64 -26.07 17.95 -9.26
CA ASN A 64 -26.52 18.33 -7.92
C ASN A 64 -25.38 18.59 -6.93
N GLY A 65 -24.13 18.65 -7.41
CA GLY A 65 -22.94 18.83 -6.59
C GLY A 65 -21.93 17.70 -6.78
N TYR A 66 -21.11 17.43 -5.77
CA TYR A 66 -20.08 16.41 -5.81
C TYR A 66 -20.52 15.16 -5.04
N GLU A 67 -20.52 14.02 -5.70
CA GLU A 67 -20.70 12.71 -5.08
C GLU A 67 -19.32 12.26 -4.53
N VAL A 68 -19.22 12.16 -3.20
CA VAL A 68 -17.96 11.82 -2.55
C VAL A 68 -17.64 10.33 -2.67
N PRO A 69 -16.35 9.95 -2.73
CA PRO A 69 -15.96 8.55 -2.79
C PRO A 69 -16.34 7.78 -1.52
N VAL A 70 -16.57 6.49 -1.70
CA VAL A 70 -16.74 5.54 -0.60
C VAL A 70 -15.80 4.37 -0.85
N SER A 71 -14.96 4.06 0.12
CA SER A 71 -13.98 2.98 0.02
C SER A 71 -14.12 1.98 1.16
N MET A 72 -13.45 0.84 1.06
CA MET A 72 -13.39 -0.16 2.10
C MET A 72 -11.95 -0.66 2.26
N LEU A 73 -11.48 -0.72 3.50
CA LEU A 73 -10.30 -1.48 3.88
C LEU A 73 -10.76 -2.82 4.43
N LEU A 74 -10.47 -3.88 3.69
CA LEU A 74 -10.69 -5.25 4.11
C LEU A 74 -9.41 -5.80 4.71
N GLY A 75 -9.52 -6.41 5.90
CA GLY A 75 -8.43 -7.04 6.62
C GLY A 75 -8.83 -8.36 7.24
N ASN A 76 -7.84 -9.11 7.71
CA ASN A 76 -8.03 -10.38 8.38
C ASN A 76 -7.08 -10.50 9.59
N PHE A 77 -7.06 -9.48 10.44
CA PHE A 77 -6.26 -9.47 11.65
C PHE A 77 -6.76 -10.47 12.67
N THR A 78 -5.87 -10.95 13.53
CA THR A 78 -6.24 -11.82 14.65
C THR A 78 -7.26 -11.12 15.52
N ARG A 79 -8.40 -11.79 15.78
CA ARG A 79 -9.47 -11.25 16.63
C ARG A 79 -9.00 -11.01 18.05
N PRO A 80 -9.51 -9.97 18.71
CA PRO A 80 -9.35 -9.83 20.15
C PRO A 80 -10.04 -11.00 20.87
N THR A 81 -9.50 -11.38 22.01
CA THR A 81 -10.10 -12.36 22.95
C THR A 81 -10.56 -11.64 24.22
N LYS A 82 -11.18 -12.36 25.15
CA LYS A 82 -11.55 -11.79 26.46
C LYS A 82 -10.35 -11.28 27.27
N SER A 83 -9.17 -11.85 27.04
CA SER A 83 -7.95 -11.57 27.82
C SER A 83 -6.88 -10.79 27.04
N GLN A 84 -7.04 -10.63 25.72
CA GLN A 84 -6.02 -10.03 24.87
C GLN A 84 -6.65 -9.25 23.71
N PRO A 85 -6.24 -7.99 23.47
CA PRO A 85 -6.67 -7.25 22.31
C PRO A 85 -6.12 -7.87 21.01
N SER A 86 -6.60 -7.40 19.87
CA SER A 86 -5.97 -7.70 18.58
C SER A 86 -4.57 -7.09 18.56
N LEU A 87 -3.54 -7.92 18.60
CA LEU A 87 -2.15 -7.51 18.54
C LEU A 87 -1.63 -7.75 17.13
N LEU A 88 -1.13 -6.70 16.51
CA LEU A 88 -0.58 -6.76 15.16
C LEU A 88 0.93 -7.05 15.21
N SER A 89 1.38 -7.97 14.37
CA SER A 89 2.80 -8.10 14.03
C SER A 89 3.27 -6.88 13.24
N GLN A 90 4.60 -6.67 13.15
CA GLN A 90 5.16 -5.61 12.31
C GLN A 90 4.70 -5.70 10.85
N ARG A 91 4.60 -6.92 10.32
CA ARG A 91 4.11 -7.16 8.96
C ARG A 91 2.64 -6.75 8.78
N GLU A 92 1.78 -7.13 9.73
CA GLU A 92 0.35 -6.76 9.67
C GLU A 92 0.16 -5.25 9.83
N LEU A 93 0.96 -4.62 10.69
CA LEU A 93 0.95 -3.17 10.84
C LEU A 93 1.40 -2.48 9.55
N ASN A 94 2.45 -2.98 8.90
CA ASN A 94 2.90 -2.50 7.58
C ASN A 94 1.78 -2.61 6.55
N THR A 95 1.12 -3.77 6.47
CA THR A 95 -0.03 -3.99 5.59
C THR A 95 -1.17 -3.00 5.88
N LEU A 96 -1.48 -2.73 7.15
CA LEU A 96 -2.50 -1.74 7.51
C LEU A 96 -2.17 -0.34 7.00
N PHE A 97 -0.92 0.10 7.14
CA PHE A 97 -0.47 1.42 6.65
C PHE A 97 -0.49 1.47 5.12
N HIS A 98 -0.09 0.38 4.47
CA HIS A 98 -0.17 0.21 3.03
C HIS A 98 -1.60 0.37 2.52
N GLU A 99 -2.52 -0.47 3.00
CA GLU A 99 -3.91 -0.47 2.55
C GLU A 99 -4.62 0.86 2.88
N PHE A 100 -4.28 1.47 4.02
CA PHE A 100 -4.81 2.79 4.36
C PHE A 100 -4.25 3.89 3.46
N GLY A 101 -3.07 3.71 2.88
CA GLY A 101 -2.52 4.58 1.83
C GLY A 101 -3.44 4.65 0.60
N HIS A 102 -3.98 3.51 0.16
CA HIS A 102 -4.99 3.50 -0.90
C HIS A 102 -6.28 4.23 -0.49
N ILE A 103 -6.74 4.02 0.75
CA ILE A 103 -7.93 4.71 1.26
C ILE A 103 -7.77 6.24 1.22
N VAL A 104 -6.65 6.78 1.70
CA VAL A 104 -6.46 8.23 1.70
C VAL A 104 -6.24 8.81 0.31
N ASN A 105 -5.71 8.03 -0.64
CA ASN A 105 -5.67 8.41 -2.05
C ASN A 105 -7.09 8.62 -2.60
N GLU A 106 -7.99 7.67 -2.39
CA GLU A 106 -9.39 7.80 -2.81
C GLU A 106 -10.10 9.00 -2.13
N MET A 107 -9.86 9.21 -0.83
CA MET A 107 -10.45 10.34 -0.08
C MET A 107 -9.92 11.71 -0.53
N ALA A 108 -8.68 11.77 -1.00
CA ALA A 108 -8.09 13.00 -1.51
C ALA A 108 -8.61 13.38 -2.90
N TYR A 109 -9.07 12.41 -3.68
CA TYR A 109 -9.55 12.66 -5.03
C TYR A 109 -10.78 13.56 -5.06
N HIS A 110 -10.80 14.54 -5.97
CA HIS A 110 -11.92 15.47 -6.17
C HIS A 110 -12.08 15.92 -7.65
N GLY A 111 -11.60 15.09 -8.57
CA GLY A 111 -11.72 15.34 -10.01
C GLY A 111 -13.16 15.23 -10.51
N GLU A 112 -13.38 15.68 -11.72
CA GLU A 112 -14.71 15.76 -12.34
C GLU A 112 -15.29 14.38 -12.67
N PHE A 113 -14.47 13.46 -13.15
CA PHE A 113 -14.91 12.15 -13.65
C PHE A 113 -14.39 11.00 -12.77
N SER A 114 -15.25 10.06 -12.42
CA SER A 114 -14.88 8.86 -11.66
C SER A 114 -13.76 8.05 -12.32
N SER A 115 -13.69 8.01 -13.64
CA SER A 115 -12.63 7.30 -14.38
C SER A 115 -11.23 7.93 -14.25
N GLN A 116 -11.14 9.12 -13.69
CA GLN A 116 -9.86 9.80 -13.46
C GLN A 116 -9.28 9.56 -12.06
N SER A 117 -10.04 8.95 -11.13
CA SER A 117 -9.53 8.66 -9.78
C SER A 117 -8.45 7.56 -9.76
N ASN A 118 -8.46 6.64 -10.72
CA ASN A 118 -7.49 5.55 -10.77
C ASN A 118 -6.12 6.06 -11.23
N SER A 119 -5.09 5.84 -10.43
CA SER A 119 -3.70 6.07 -10.82
C SER A 119 -3.27 5.15 -11.97
N LYS A 120 -2.15 5.46 -12.63
CA LYS A 120 -1.52 4.51 -13.55
C LYS A 120 -1.18 3.22 -12.79
N ALA A 121 -1.34 2.08 -13.45
CA ALA A 121 -1.13 0.78 -12.81
C ALA A 121 0.28 0.64 -12.18
N ASP A 122 1.31 1.13 -12.85
CA ASP A 122 2.69 1.10 -12.38
C ASP A 122 3.04 2.19 -11.34
N PHE A 123 2.06 2.99 -10.91
CA PHE A 123 2.23 4.01 -9.88
C PHE A 123 1.29 3.82 -8.68
N VAL A 124 0.23 3.04 -8.82
CA VAL A 124 -0.83 2.92 -7.79
C VAL A 124 -0.31 2.48 -6.43
N GLU A 125 0.74 1.67 -6.38
CA GLU A 125 1.36 1.21 -5.13
C GLU A 125 2.31 2.24 -4.51
N SER A 126 2.71 3.27 -5.25
CA SER A 126 3.63 4.28 -4.71
C SER A 126 3.04 5.04 -3.52
N MET A 127 1.72 5.26 -3.53
CA MET A 127 1.02 5.98 -2.48
C MET A 127 0.86 5.14 -1.22
N SER A 128 0.62 3.84 -1.35
CA SER A 128 0.51 2.90 -0.25
C SER A 128 1.89 2.59 0.36
N GLN A 129 2.88 2.26 -0.46
CA GLN A 129 4.25 1.96 -0.05
C GLN A 129 4.94 3.14 0.64
N LEU A 130 4.66 4.37 0.23
CA LEU A 130 5.23 5.56 0.87
C LEU A 130 4.90 5.59 2.37
N PHE A 131 3.65 5.32 2.76
CA PHE A 131 3.24 5.39 4.15
C PHE A 131 3.81 4.30 5.05
N GLU A 132 4.30 3.20 4.49
CA GLU A 132 4.98 2.15 5.25
C GLU A 132 6.24 2.66 5.96
N ASN A 133 6.88 3.69 5.42
CA ASN A 133 8.12 4.25 5.96
C ASN A 133 7.96 4.88 7.36
N TRP A 134 6.78 5.41 7.71
CA TRP A 134 6.52 5.96 9.04
C TRP A 134 6.67 4.95 10.18
N LEU A 135 6.51 3.65 9.89
CA LEU A 135 6.66 2.59 10.89
C LEU A 135 8.12 2.30 11.29
N TRP A 136 9.07 2.89 10.57
CA TRP A 136 10.50 2.76 10.84
C TRP A 136 11.08 3.97 11.58
N ASP A 137 10.21 4.85 12.07
CA ASP A 137 10.55 5.95 12.96
C ASP A 137 10.11 5.66 14.41
N TYR A 138 11.01 5.87 15.36
CA TYR A 138 10.75 5.57 16.77
C TYR A 138 9.67 6.47 17.37
N GLU A 139 9.70 7.76 17.07
CA GLU A 139 8.75 8.72 17.66
C GLU A 139 7.33 8.43 17.15
N ILE A 140 7.21 8.04 15.89
CA ILE A 140 5.94 7.64 15.31
C ILE A 140 5.46 6.32 15.93
N LEU A 141 6.27 5.27 15.88
CA LEU A 141 5.85 3.95 16.35
C LEU A 141 5.55 3.95 17.85
N SER A 142 6.40 4.58 18.67
CA SER A 142 6.23 4.65 20.13
C SER A 142 5.04 5.53 20.57
N SER A 143 4.51 6.38 19.68
CA SER A 143 3.33 7.20 20.00
C SER A 143 2.08 6.34 20.26
N PHE A 144 1.99 5.17 19.65
CA PHE A 144 0.84 4.25 19.80
C PHE A 144 1.23 2.80 20.22
N ALA A 145 2.46 2.35 19.92
CA ALA A 145 2.91 1.01 20.32
C ALA A 145 3.18 0.93 21.81
N ARG A 146 2.27 0.26 22.53
CA ARG A 146 2.32 0.11 23.99
C ARG A 146 2.03 -1.32 24.40
N HIS A 147 2.65 -1.74 25.49
CA HIS A 147 2.36 -3.04 26.09
C HIS A 147 0.89 -3.08 26.57
N TYR A 148 0.12 -4.03 26.05
CA TYR A 148 -1.34 -4.03 26.20
C TYR A 148 -1.85 -4.19 27.64
N GLN A 149 -1.04 -4.73 28.56
CA GLN A 149 -1.40 -4.87 29.98
C GLN A 149 -0.85 -3.74 30.83
N THR A 150 0.42 -3.34 30.61
CA THR A 150 1.11 -2.37 31.47
C THR A 150 0.99 -0.93 30.96
N GLY A 151 0.68 -0.73 29.67
CA GLY A 151 0.68 0.58 29.03
C GLY A 151 2.06 1.16 28.75
N GLU A 152 3.13 0.42 29.08
CA GLU A 152 4.51 0.85 28.81
C GLU A 152 4.74 1.06 27.33
N VAL A 153 5.43 2.13 26.99
CA VAL A 153 5.82 2.46 25.62
C VAL A 153 6.82 1.44 25.10
N LEU A 154 6.78 1.14 23.81
CA LEU A 154 7.77 0.30 23.15
C LEU A 154 9.19 0.75 23.52
N PRO A 155 10.02 -0.11 24.13
CA PRO A 155 11.40 0.24 24.50
C PRO A 155 12.23 0.57 23.26
N LYS A 156 13.01 1.66 23.33
CA LYS A 156 13.90 2.09 22.23
C LYS A 156 14.87 0.98 21.80
N GLU A 157 15.41 0.22 22.76
CA GLU A 157 16.29 -0.92 22.47
C GLU A 157 15.62 -1.99 21.62
N THR A 158 14.33 -2.27 21.87
CA THR A 158 13.54 -3.24 21.09
C THR A 158 13.32 -2.71 19.67
N PHE A 159 13.00 -1.43 19.52
CA PHE A 159 12.88 -0.77 18.23
C PHE A 159 14.20 -0.80 17.45
N ASP A 160 15.34 -0.52 18.10
CA ASP A 160 16.64 -0.53 17.44
C ASP A 160 17.04 -1.94 16.94
N LYS A 161 16.64 -2.99 17.65
CA LYS A 161 16.77 -4.38 17.17
C LYS A 161 15.89 -4.64 15.95
N LEU A 162 14.65 -4.11 15.93
CA LEU A 162 13.75 -4.21 14.79
C LEU A 162 14.35 -3.53 13.55
N VAL A 163 14.86 -2.29 13.70
CA VAL A 163 15.51 -1.55 12.60
C VAL A 163 16.73 -2.29 12.07
N LYS A 164 17.57 -2.85 12.96
CA LYS A 164 18.72 -3.66 12.53
C LYS A 164 18.31 -4.89 11.71
N ALA A 165 17.15 -5.44 11.98
CA ALA A 165 16.61 -6.59 11.26
C ALA A 165 15.89 -6.23 9.96
N LYS A 166 15.59 -4.94 9.72
CA LYS A 166 14.79 -4.46 8.58
C LYS A 166 15.26 -5.04 7.25
N ASN A 167 16.56 -4.94 7.00
CA ASN A 167 17.17 -5.36 5.75
C ASN A 167 17.73 -6.79 5.77
N LEU A 168 17.44 -7.55 6.84
CA LEU A 168 17.82 -8.97 6.87
C LEU A 168 17.10 -9.71 5.76
N SER A 169 17.86 -10.28 4.84
CA SER A 169 17.33 -10.98 3.64
C SER A 169 16.59 -10.09 2.62
N SER A 170 16.75 -8.76 2.64
CA SER A 170 16.13 -7.86 1.67
C SER A 170 16.46 -8.26 0.23
N GLY A 171 17.69 -8.67 -0.08
CA GLY A 171 18.09 -9.17 -1.38
C GLY A 171 17.30 -10.40 -1.83
N LEU A 172 16.98 -11.33 -0.92
CA LEU A 172 16.15 -12.49 -1.23
C LEU A 172 14.69 -12.10 -1.53
N THR A 173 14.18 -11.09 -0.81
CA THR A 173 12.86 -10.52 -1.05
C THR A 173 12.78 -9.89 -2.43
N VAL A 174 13.76 -9.07 -2.80
CA VAL A 174 13.83 -8.44 -4.13
C VAL A 174 13.93 -9.49 -5.24
N ILE A 175 14.76 -10.53 -5.07
CA ILE A 175 14.84 -11.63 -6.05
C ILE A 175 13.51 -12.36 -6.18
N GLY A 176 12.78 -12.58 -5.08
CA GLY A 176 11.44 -13.13 -5.12
C GLY A 176 10.46 -12.27 -5.93
N SER A 177 10.52 -10.96 -5.74
CA SER A 177 9.72 -9.99 -6.51
C SER A 177 10.12 -9.97 -7.98
N LEU A 178 11.41 -9.95 -8.30
CA LEU A 178 11.92 -10.02 -9.67
C LEU A 178 11.47 -11.30 -10.40
N ARG A 179 11.48 -12.45 -9.71
CA ARG A 179 10.95 -13.70 -10.27
C ARG A 179 9.49 -13.55 -10.68
N ASN A 180 8.67 -12.97 -9.82
CA ASN A 180 7.26 -12.72 -10.11
C ASN A 180 7.10 -11.80 -11.32
N CYS A 181 7.87 -10.70 -11.39
CA CYS A 181 7.87 -9.79 -12.53
C CYS A 181 8.30 -10.48 -13.83
N MET A 182 9.39 -11.25 -13.78
CA MET A 182 9.89 -11.96 -14.94
C MET A 182 8.91 -13.02 -15.42
N TYR A 183 8.28 -13.74 -14.50
CA TYR A 183 7.28 -14.75 -14.84
C TYR A 183 6.06 -14.11 -15.53
N ASP A 184 5.50 -13.07 -14.92
CA ASP A 184 4.35 -12.34 -15.46
C ASP A 184 4.64 -11.77 -16.86
N MET A 185 5.75 -11.06 -17.02
CA MET A 185 6.16 -10.51 -18.32
C MET A 185 6.38 -11.59 -19.38
N ASN A 186 7.08 -12.68 -19.05
CA ASN A 186 7.33 -13.73 -20.04
C ASN A 186 6.06 -14.50 -20.41
N LEU A 187 5.14 -14.69 -19.45
CA LEU A 187 3.89 -15.38 -19.69
C LEU A 187 3.01 -14.64 -20.70
N TYR A 188 2.95 -13.31 -20.63
CA TYR A 188 2.04 -12.51 -21.45
C TYR A 188 2.71 -11.89 -22.69
N ASP A 189 3.94 -11.39 -22.58
CA ASP A 189 4.67 -10.77 -23.69
C ASP A 189 5.15 -11.81 -24.74
N LYS A 190 5.59 -12.97 -24.27
CA LYS A 190 6.17 -14.01 -25.13
C LYS A 190 5.23 -15.18 -25.42
N TYR A 191 3.97 -15.09 -25.00
CA TYR A 191 3.01 -16.15 -25.22
C TYR A 191 2.71 -16.33 -26.72
N ASN A 192 2.88 -17.57 -27.21
CA ASN A 192 2.54 -17.95 -28.58
C ASN A 192 1.56 -19.13 -28.52
N PRO A 193 0.28 -18.95 -28.90
CA PRO A 193 -0.71 -20.03 -28.85
C PRO A 193 -0.38 -21.20 -29.78
N SER A 194 0.42 -20.98 -30.84
CA SER A 194 0.89 -22.04 -31.74
C SER A 194 2.05 -22.88 -31.19
N ASN A 195 2.73 -22.35 -30.14
CA ASN A 195 3.80 -23.04 -29.42
C ASN A 195 3.70 -22.70 -27.93
N PRO A 196 2.71 -23.26 -27.23
CA PRO A 196 2.45 -22.88 -25.82
C PRO A 196 3.59 -23.35 -24.92
N VAL A 197 4.02 -22.48 -24.01
CA VAL A 197 5.05 -22.79 -23.02
C VAL A 197 4.38 -23.47 -21.82
N SER A 198 5.02 -24.50 -21.27
CA SER A 198 4.63 -25.06 -19.98
C SER A 198 4.82 -24.01 -18.89
N THR A 199 3.77 -23.68 -18.17
CA THR A 199 3.81 -22.69 -17.08
C THR A 199 4.75 -23.12 -15.96
N ASP A 200 4.82 -24.42 -15.66
CA ASP A 200 5.77 -24.97 -14.67
C ASP A 200 7.22 -24.82 -15.14
N LYS A 201 7.46 -25.15 -16.43
CA LYS A 201 8.81 -25.00 -16.99
C LYS A 201 9.25 -23.55 -17.02
N LEU A 202 8.38 -22.62 -17.37
CA LEU A 202 8.68 -21.20 -17.33
C LEU A 202 9.08 -20.76 -15.92
N TRP A 203 8.35 -21.21 -14.89
CA TRP A 203 8.68 -20.92 -13.49
C TRP A 203 10.06 -21.49 -13.11
N GLN A 204 10.33 -22.72 -13.49
CA GLN A 204 11.62 -23.38 -13.26
C GLN A 204 12.77 -22.66 -13.96
N ASP A 205 12.62 -22.32 -15.25
CA ASP A 205 13.65 -21.63 -16.03
C ASP A 205 14.02 -20.27 -15.42
N ILE A 206 13.04 -19.53 -14.90
CA ILE A 206 13.28 -18.25 -14.22
C ILE A 206 13.99 -18.46 -12.87
N ASP A 207 13.60 -19.46 -12.09
CA ASP A 207 14.30 -19.82 -10.85
C ASP A 207 15.77 -20.19 -11.12
N GLU A 208 16.04 -20.95 -12.19
CA GLU A 208 17.40 -21.31 -12.59
C GLU A 208 18.20 -20.09 -13.08
N GLN A 209 17.56 -19.18 -13.84
CA GLN A 209 18.19 -17.96 -14.31
C GLN A 209 18.60 -17.03 -13.17
N LEU A 210 17.76 -16.89 -12.16
CA LEU A 210 18.05 -16.06 -10.98
C LEU A 210 19.09 -16.67 -10.04
N GLY A 211 19.21 -18.01 -10.03
CA GLY A 211 20.32 -18.76 -9.44
C GLY A 211 20.45 -18.73 -7.91
N VAL A 212 19.64 -17.95 -7.19
CA VAL A 212 19.82 -17.68 -5.75
C VAL A 212 18.89 -18.53 -4.89
N MET A 213 17.64 -18.69 -5.31
CA MET A 213 16.66 -19.50 -4.59
C MET A 213 15.98 -20.45 -5.55
N LYS A 214 16.12 -21.73 -5.29
CA LYS A 214 15.33 -22.76 -6.00
C LYS A 214 13.99 -22.90 -5.29
N SER A 215 12.97 -22.20 -5.75
CA SER A 215 11.63 -22.26 -5.17
C SER A 215 10.72 -23.26 -5.86
N TYR A 216 11.09 -23.73 -7.05
CA TYR A 216 10.33 -24.73 -7.76
C TYR A 216 10.51 -26.11 -7.10
N VAL A 217 9.40 -26.70 -6.73
CA VAL A 217 9.34 -28.08 -6.24
C VAL A 217 8.60 -28.92 -7.29
N PRO A 218 9.22 -29.98 -7.85
CA PRO A 218 8.59 -30.82 -8.86
C PRO A 218 7.20 -31.30 -8.40
N GLY A 219 6.21 -31.20 -9.28
CA GLY A 219 4.82 -31.55 -8.99
C GLY A 219 4.01 -30.50 -8.28
N THR A 220 4.57 -29.31 -8.03
CA THR A 220 3.81 -28.16 -7.54
C THR A 220 3.55 -27.14 -8.65
N HIS A 221 2.46 -26.38 -8.49
CA HIS A 221 2.01 -25.39 -9.46
C HIS A 221 1.79 -24.04 -8.77
N LYS A 222 2.89 -23.40 -8.33
CA LYS A 222 2.85 -22.14 -7.58
C LYS A 222 2.05 -21.05 -8.29
N GLN A 223 2.21 -20.95 -9.60
CA GLN A 223 1.50 -20.00 -10.46
C GLN A 223 -0.03 -20.22 -10.44
N ALA A 224 -0.51 -21.45 -10.23
CA ALA A 224 -1.94 -21.73 -10.19
C ALA A 224 -2.65 -21.19 -8.92
N SER A 225 -1.90 -20.93 -7.86
CA SER A 225 -2.41 -20.32 -6.61
C SER A 225 -2.22 -18.80 -6.54
N TRP A 226 -1.64 -18.20 -7.58
CA TRP A 226 -1.29 -16.79 -7.58
C TRP A 226 -2.28 -15.97 -8.41
N ILE A 227 -3.29 -15.42 -7.73
CA ILE A 227 -4.43 -14.74 -8.36
C ILE A 227 -4.02 -13.54 -9.24
N HIS A 228 -2.94 -12.83 -8.88
CA HIS A 228 -2.48 -11.64 -9.62
C HIS A 228 -2.22 -11.89 -11.10
N ILE A 229 -1.76 -13.09 -11.46
CA ILE A 229 -1.54 -13.44 -12.87
C ILE A 229 -2.81 -13.27 -13.71
N ASN A 230 -3.97 -13.57 -13.15
CA ASN A 230 -5.25 -13.50 -13.88
C ASN A 230 -5.95 -12.15 -13.70
N THR A 231 -5.78 -11.51 -12.54
CA THR A 231 -6.48 -10.25 -12.21
C THR A 231 -5.71 -9.01 -12.63
N HIS A 232 -4.39 -9.10 -12.68
CA HIS A 232 -3.48 -7.98 -12.97
C HIS A 232 -2.34 -8.42 -13.92
N PRO A 233 -2.67 -8.88 -15.14
CA PRO A 233 -1.65 -9.34 -16.09
C PRO A 233 -0.67 -8.23 -16.45
N VAL A 234 0.61 -8.55 -16.55
CA VAL A 234 1.72 -7.65 -16.91
C VAL A 234 1.87 -6.48 -15.92
N TYR A 235 1.51 -6.72 -14.65
CA TYR A 235 1.46 -5.65 -13.63
C TYR A 235 2.54 -5.79 -12.55
N MET A 236 3.09 -7.00 -12.34
CA MET A 236 3.92 -7.26 -11.15
C MET A 236 5.16 -6.38 -11.04
N TYR A 237 5.71 -5.88 -12.16
CA TYR A 237 6.81 -4.92 -12.12
C TYR A 237 6.41 -3.59 -11.44
N GLY A 238 5.12 -3.26 -11.48
CA GLY A 238 4.58 -2.03 -10.93
C GLY A 238 4.85 -1.86 -9.42
N TYR A 239 4.91 -2.95 -8.65
CA TYR A 239 5.27 -2.90 -7.23
C TYR A 239 6.70 -2.37 -7.01
N LEU A 240 7.68 -2.88 -7.74
CA LEU A 240 9.07 -2.40 -7.63
C LEU A 240 9.23 -1.00 -8.23
N TRP A 241 8.52 -0.72 -9.32
CA TRP A 241 8.54 0.59 -9.95
C TRP A 241 7.93 1.67 -9.05
N SER A 242 6.79 1.37 -8.44
CA SER A 242 6.13 2.24 -7.46
C SER A 242 6.99 2.50 -6.23
N GLU A 243 7.71 1.46 -5.74
CA GLU A 243 8.60 1.58 -4.59
C GLU A 243 9.72 2.60 -4.82
N VAL A 244 10.28 2.67 -6.04
CA VAL A 244 11.28 3.68 -6.39
C VAL A 244 10.73 5.09 -6.17
N TYR A 245 9.52 5.38 -6.65
CA TYR A 245 8.87 6.67 -6.45
C TYR A 245 8.52 6.93 -4.99
N ALA A 246 8.02 5.91 -4.29
CA ALA A 246 7.67 6.01 -2.87
C ALA A 246 8.88 6.42 -2.03
N GLN A 247 10.00 5.72 -2.20
CA GLN A 247 11.24 6.01 -1.46
C GLN A 247 11.82 7.37 -1.83
N ASP A 248 11.79 7.75 -3.10
CA ASP A 248 12.31 9.06 -3.53
C ASP A 248 11.47 10.22 -2.99
N MET A 249 10.13 10.12 -3.04
CA MET A 249 9.24 11.11 -2.44
C MET A 249 9.37 11.17 -0.91
N PHE A 250 9.63 10.05 -0.25
CA PHE A 250 9.81 10.00 1.19
C PHE A 250 11.02 10.81 1.66
N THR A 251 12.03 11.01 0.82
CA THR A 251 13.20 11.86 1.15
C THR A 251 12.83 13.28 1.54
N LEU A 252 11.72 13.83 1.01
CA LEU A 252 11.25 15.15 1.41
C LEU A 252 10.66 15.17 2.83
N PHE A 253 10.01 14.10 3.24
CA PHE A 253 9.50 13.96 4.61
C PHE A 253 10.64 13.73 5.60
N GLU A 254 11.67 12.96 5.23
CA GLU A 254 12.89 12.84 6.04
C GLU A 254 13.57 14.20 6.25
N LYS A 255 13.66 15.02 5.17
CA LYS A 255 14.28 16.34 5.19
C LYS A 255 13.49 17.37 5.98
N ASN A 256 12.17 17.41 5.80
CA ASN A 256 11.31 18.47 6.33
C ASN A 256 10.68 18.12 7.68
N GLY A 257 10.69 16.82 8.03
CA GLY A 257 10.05 16.25 9.22
C GLY A 257 8.87 15.35 8.86
N LEU A 258 8.81 14.17 9.50
CA LEU A 258 7.79 13.15 9.21
C LEU A 258 6.35 13.59 9.57
N ARG A 259 6.20 14.67 10.33
CA ARG A 259 4.91 15.28 10.71
C ARG A 259 4.72 16.66 10.11
N ASP A 260 5.56 17.07 9.15
CA ASP A 260 5.42 18.39 8.52
C ASP A 260 4.17 18.47 7.67
N THR A 261 3.14 19.11 8.18
CA THR A 261 1.83 19.28 7.53
C THR A 261 1.95 19.97 6.17
N LYS A 262 2.91 20.89 5.98
CA LYS A 262 3.09 21.58 4.69
C LYS A 262 3.52 20.61 3.60
N THR A 263 4.48 19.74 3.91
CA THR A 263 4.92 18.67 2.99
C THR A 263 3.77 17.68 2.76
N GLY A 264 3.05 17.28 3.80
CA GLY A 264 1.92 16.36 3.71
C GLY A 264 0.76 16.91 2.87
N VAL A 265 0.37 18.15 3.06
CA VAL A 265 -0.67 18.82 2.26
C VAL A 265 -0.22 18.93 0.79
N ARG A 266 1.04 19.31 0.55
CA ARG A 266 1.57 19.38 -0.81
C ARG A 266 1.60 18.00 -1.49
N TYR A 267 1.94 16.93 -0.76
CA TYR A 267 1.84 15.56 -1.23
C TYR A 267 0.38 15.18 -1.55
N ARG A 268 -0.54 15.51 -0.65
CA ARG A 268 -1.97 15.27 -0.87
C ARG A 268 -2.48 15.94 -2.15
N GLU A 269 -2.16 17.22 -2.37
CA GLU A 269 -2.66 17.98 -3.52
C GLU A 269 -2.03 17.56 -4.86
N LEU A 270 -0.72 17.30 -4.87
CA LEU A 270 -0.02 16.98 -6.13
C LEU A 270 -0.13 15.51 -6.51
N ILE A 271 -0.10 14.61 -5.52
CA ILE A 271 0.03 13.18 -5.75
C ILE A 271 -1.28 12.45 -5.48
N LEU A 272 -1.83 12.55 -4.24
CA LEU A 272 -3.02 11.79 -3.88
C LEU A 272 -4.27 12.30 -4.60
N ALA A 273 -4.42 13.61 -4.78
CA ALA A 273 -5.55 14.22 -5.45
C ALA A 273 -5.39 14.35 -6.98
N ASN A 274 -4.36 13.72 -7.56
CA ASN A 274 -4.10 13.81 -8.99
C ASN A 274 -5.28 13.27 -9.81
N ASP A 275 -5.89 14.14 -10.60
CA ASP A 275 -7.07 13.86 -11.44
C ASP A 275 -6.69 13.57 -12.90
N LYS A 276 -5.45 13.18 -13.17
CA LYS A 276 -4.87 12.92 -14.50
C LYS A 276 -4.82 14.11 -15.45
N LYS A 277 -5.13 15.33 -15.01
CA LYS A 277 -4.86 16.55 -15.79
C LYS A 277 -3.38 16.80 -15.93
N LYS A 278 -2.59 16.37 -14.94
CA LYS A 278 -1.14 16.36 -14.96
C LYS A 278 -0.64 14.92 -15.00
N ASP A 279 0.35 14.64 -15.84
CA ASP A 279 1.03 13.35 -15.80
C ASP A 279 1.64 13.11 -14.42
N ILE A 280 1.52 11.89 -13.91
CA ILE A 280 1.95 11.58 -12.54
C ILE A 280 3.45 11.72 -12.34
N VAL A 281 4.26 11.43 -13.35
CA VAL A 281 5.72 11.61 -13.28
C VAL A 281 6.04 13.10 -13.14
N GLN A 282 5.36 13.96 -13.90
CA GLN A 282 5.52 15.43 -13.77
C GLN A 282 5.06 15.92 -12.40
N ALA A 283 4.00 15.34 -11.83
CA ALA A 283 3.55 15.67 -10.48
C ALA A 283 4.59 15.28 -9.41
N VAL A 284 5.23 14.11 -9.58
CA VAL A 284 6.32 13.65 -8.70
C VAL A 284 7.53 14.59 -8.81
N GLU A 285 7.94 14.95 -10.02
CA GLU A 285 9.07 15.89 -10.24
C GLU A 285 8.78 17.27 -9.64
N GLU A 286 7.54 17.75 -9.76
CA GLU A 286 7.10 18.99 -9.11
C GLU A 286 7.13 18.86 -7.59
N PHE A 287 6.67 17.74 -7.03
CA PHE A 287 6.72 17.49 -5.60
C PHE A 287 8.17 17.44 -5.10
N LEU A 288 9.07 16.76 -5.79
CA LEU A 288 10.48 16.64 -5.44
C LEU A 288 11.27 17.93 -5.69
N GLY A 289 10.86 18.76 -6.66
CA GLY A 289 11.62 19.90 -7.18
C GLY A 289 12.83 19.49 -8.04
N ARG A 290 12.86 18.24 -8.50
CA ARG A 290 13.89 17.64 -9.35
C ARG A 290 13.35 16.40 -10.07
N PRO A 291 14.01 15.88 -11.10
CA PRO A 291 13.72 14.55 -11.63
C PRO A 291 13.85 13.48 -10.54
N SER A 292 12.98 12.46 -10.61
CA SER A 292 13.04 11.30 -9.70
C SER A 292 14.22 10.40 -10.06
N ASP A 293 14.83 9.76 -9.04
CA ASP A 293 15.87 8.77 -9.22
C ASP A 293 15.69 7.57 -8.26
N ASN A 294 16.50 6.53 -8.43
CA ASN A 294 16.37 5.30 -7.64
C ASN A 294 17.31 5.23 -6.42
N LYS A 295 18.02 6.28 -6.08
CA LYS A 295 19.04 6.26 -5.01
C LYS A 295 18.42 5.97 -3.66
N ALA A 296 17.30 6.62 -3.34
CA ALA A 296 16.60 6.39 -2.09
C ALA A 296 16.11 4.94 -1.96
N TYR A 297 15.64 4.34 -3.06
CA TYR A 297 15.25 2.94 -3.08
C TYR A 297 16.46 2.01 -2.84
N ILE A 298 17.57 2.22 -3.52
CA ILE A 298 18.80 1.42 -3.32
C ILE A 298 19.27 1.52 -1.87
N LYS A 299 19.27 2.72 -1.31
CA LYS A 299 19.60 2.96 0.09
C LYS A 299 18.65 2.23 1.06
N SER A 300 17.35 2.24 0.79
CA SER A 300 16.35 1.55 1.63
C SER A 300 16.59 0.05 1.73
N LEU A 301 17.23 -0.56 0.74
CA LEU A 301 17.65 -1.96 0.71
C LEU A 301 18.95 -2.23 1.49
N GLY A 302 19.64 -1.20 1.97
CA GLY A 302 20.92 -1.33 2.64
C GLY A 302 22.09 -1.62 1.69
N LEU A 303 22.02 -1.16 0.45
CA LEU A 303 23.00 -1.42 -0.61
C LEU A 303 23.91 -0.20 -0.88
N GLU A 304 24.21 0.63 0.09
CA GLU A 304 25.22 1.70 0.04
C GLU A 304 26.44 1.36 0.87
#